data_6b81901c62d0f5379416543ff1a958f2
#
_entry.id   6b81901c62d0f5379416543ff1a958f2
#
_cell.length_a   1.000
_cell.length_b   1.000
_cell.length_c   1.000
_cell.angle_alpha   90.00
_cell.angle_beta   90.00
_cell.angle_gamma   90.00
#
_symmetry.space_group_name_H-M   'P 1'
#
loop_
_entity.id
_entity.type
_entity.pdbx_description
1 polymer ?
#
loop_
_entity_poly.entity_id
_entity_poly.type
_entity_poly.pdbx_seq_one_letter_code
_entity_poly.pdbx_strand_id
1 'polypeptide(L)'
;MTDFGRQRLGVNIDHVATVRNARGSAYPDPLRAALLAEAAGADGITAHLREDRRHIRDADIEALAAALTVPLNFECAATAEMQTIALRYHPHAVCLVPEKREERTTEGGLDVASDQNRLTDYLTPLREAGCRVSMFTPSRCLPKSVIPLSCRFPVSLNTL
;
A
#
# COMPACT_ATOMS: atom_id res chain seq x y z
N MET A 1 -27.81 -3.67 19.92
CA MET A 1 -26.67 -4.54 19.52
C MET A 1 -25.96 -3.82 18.39
N THR A 2 -24.81 -3.24 18.65
CA THR A 2 -23.97 -2.64 17.62
C THR A 2 -23.42 -3.78 16.77
N ASP A 3 -23.82 -3.83 15.52
CA ASP A 3 -23.26 -4.73 14.51
C ASP A 3 -21.79 -4.36 14.31
N PHE A 4 -20.89 -5.02 15.02
CA PHE A 4 -19.48 -5.00 14.74
C PHE A 4 -19.31 -5.82 13.45
N GLY A 5 -19.36 -5.13 12.30
CA GLY A 5 -19.19 -5.75 11.00
C GLY A 5 -18.01 -6.71 10.98
N ARG A 6 -18.09 -7.77 10.16
CA ARG A 6 -17.06 -8.79 10.00
C ARG A 6 -15.67 -8.14 9.89
N GLN A 7 -14.72 -8.59 10.71
CA GLN A 7 -13.32 -8.18 10.58
C GLN A 7 -12.77 -8.59 9.20
N ARG A 8 -12.01 -7.72 8.59
CA ARG A 8 -11.38 -7.96 7.30
C ARG A 8 -9.91 -8.31 7.51
N LEU A 9 -9.44 -9.30 6.74
CA LEU A 9 -8.05 -9.75 6.73
C LEU A 9 -7.36 -9.20 5.49
N GLY A 10 -6.40 -8.27 5.67
CA GLY A 10 -5.43 -7.89 4.65
C GLY A 10 -4.13 -8.68 4.82
N VAL A 11 -3.56 -9.20 3.74
CA VAL A 11 -2.32 -9.96 3.77
C VAL A 11 -1.25 -9.23 2.98
N ASN A 12 -0.13 -8.88 3.65
CA ASN A 12 1.06 -8.34 3.00
C ASN A 12 1.96 -9.49 2.52
N ILE A 13 2.42 -9.41 1.27
CA ILE A 13 3.22 -10.46 0.62
C ILE A 13 4.67 -10.07 0.32
N ASP A 14 5.12 -8.89 0.77
CA ASP A 14 6.46 -8.36 0.45
C ASP A 14 7.59 -9.32 0.81
N HIS A 15 7.48 -9.98 1.96
CA HIS A 15 8.54 -10.87 2.43
C HIS A 15 8.62 -12.18 1.64
N VAL A 16 7.58 -12.59 0.92
CA VAL A 16 7.67 -13.68 -0.06
C VAL A 16 8.66 -13.29 -1.17
N ALA A 17 8.55 -12.07 -1.68
CA ALA A 17 9.49 -11.53 -2.66
C ALA A 17 10.91 -11.36 -2.07
N THR A 18 11.03 -10.97 -0.81
CA THR A 18 12.32 -10.91 -0.10
C THR A 18 13.02 -12.26 -0.11
N VAL A 19 12.31 -13.34 0.23
CA VAL A 19 12.85 -14.71 0.22
C VAL A 19 13.24 -15.13 -1.20
N ARG A 20 12.38 -14.88 -2.20
CA ARG A 20 12.68 -15.12 -3.62
C ARG A 20 13.99 -14.47 -4.04
N ASN A 21 14.14 -13.18 -3.72
CA ASN A 21 15.30 -12.40 -4.12
C ASN A 21 16.58 -12.86 -3.40
N ALA A 22 16.49 -13.17 -2.10
CA ALA A 22 17.62 -13.71 -1.33
C ALA A 22 18.12 -15.06 -1.88
N ARG A 23 17.22 -15.87 -2.43
CA ARG A 23 17.57 -17.16 -3.05
C ARG A 23 18.11 -17.00 -4.47
N GLY A 24 17.97 -15.85 -5.10
CA GLY A 24 18.35 -15.62 -6.50
C GLY A 24 17.57 -16.49 -7.50
N SER A 25 16.34 -16.88 -7.18
CA SER A 25 15.51 -17.79 -7.98
C SER A 25 14.16 -17.16 -8.33
N ALA A 26 13.35 -17.82 -9.16
CA ALA A 26 11.99 -17.40 -9.45
C ALA A 26 10.99 -17.76 -8.32
N TYR A 27 11.44 -18.48 -7.29
CA TYR A 27 10.58 -19.03 -6.24
C TYR A 27 11.14 -18.73 -4.84
N PRO A 28 10.27 -18.46 -3.81
CA PRO A 28 8.81 -18.46 -3.86
C PRO A 28 8.22 -17.29 -4.67
N ASP A 29 7.10 -17.53 -5.34
CA ASP A 29 6.43 -16.56 -6.20
C ASP A 29 5.41 -15.73 -5.39
N PRO A 30 5.50 -14.38 -5.37
CA PRO A 30 4.57 -13.51 -4.68
C PRO A 30 3.12 -13.63 -5.18
N LEU A 31 2.91 -13.79 -6.49
CA LEU A 31 1.57 -13.97 -7.04
C LEU A 31 0.92 -15.24 -6.51
N ARG A 32 1.66 -16.35 -6.51
CA ARG A 32 1.14 -17.61 -5.94
C ARG A 32 0.77 -17.48 -4.48
N ALA A 33 1.59 -16.78 -3.69
CA ALA A 33 1.30 -16.55 -2.28
C ALA A 33 0.03 -15.69 -2.10
N ALA A 34 -0.14 -14.67 -2.92
CA ALA A 34 -1.33 -13.82 -2.92
C ALA A 34 -2.61 -14.62 -3.25
N LEU A 35 -2.57 -15.44 -4.29
CA LEU A 35 -3.71 -16.30 -4.68
C LEU A 35 -4.04 -17.37 -3.61
N LEU A 36 -3.05 -17.89 -2.91
CA LEU A 36 -3.28 -18.80 -1.78
C LEU A 36 -3.94 -18.08 -0.60
N ALA A 37 -3.51 -16.84 -0.30
CA ALA A 37 -4.13 -16.02 0.74
C ALA A 37 -5.59 -15.68 0.39
N GLU A 38 -5.85 -15.30 -0.85
CA GLU A 38 -7.19 -15.05 -1.39
C GLU A 38 -8.07 -16.30 -1.26
N ALA A 39 -7.60 -17.46 -1.71
CA ALA A 39 -8.31 -18.72 -1.60
C ALA A 39 -8.58 -19.15 -0.14
N ALA A 40 -7.72 -18.74 0.79
CA ALA A 40 -7.89 -18.93 2.22
C ALA A 40 -8.84 -17.93 2.89
N GLY A 41 -9.37 -16.95 2.15
CA GLY A 41 -10.36 -15.99 2.62
C GLY A 41 -9.81 -14.62 3.02
N ALA A 42 -8.62 -14.23 2.53
CA ALA A 42 -8.15 -12.87 2.68
C ALA A 42 -9.10 -11.89 1.97
N ASP A 43 -9.37 -10.75 2.60
CA ASP A 43 -10.24 -9.71 2.06
C ASP A 43 -9.49 -8.68 1.20
N GLY A 44 -8.17 -8.76 1.15
CA GLY A 44 -7.30 -7.91 0.33
C GLY A 44 -5.84 -8.32 0.44
N ILE A 45 -5.07 -7.93 -0.56
CA ILE A 45 -3.62 -8.17 -0.64
C ILE A 45 -2.90 -6.83 -0.62
N THR A 46 -1.80 -6.76 0.11
CA THR A 46 -0.90 -5.60 0.14
C THR A 46 0.44 -5.97 -0.46
N ALA A 47 0.93 -5.12 -1.37
CA ALA A 47 2.24 -5.23 -1.96
C ALA A 47 2.91 -3.85 -2.04
N HIS A 48 4.14 -3.74 -1.54
CA HIS A 48 4.92 -2.51 -1.53
C HIS A 48 5.99 -2.54 -2.63
N LEU A 49 5.79 -1.74 -3.67
CA LEU A 49 6.80 -1.51 -4.69
C LEU A 49 7.71 -0.36 -4.27
N ARG A 50 8.87 -0.70 -3.74
CA ARG A 50 9.86 0.30 -3.33
C ARG A 50 10.61 0.88 -4.55
N GLU A 51 11.10 2.11 -4.44
CA GLU A 51 11.93 2.73 -5.47
C GLU A 51 13.17 1.87 -5.81
N ASP A 52 13.75 1.20 -4.83
CA ASP A 52 14.95 0.35 -4.99
C ASP A 52 14.65 -1.10 -5.41
N ARG A 53 13.37 -1.48 -5.55
CA ARG A 53 12.93 -2.83 -5.98
C ARG A 53 13.55 -3.98 -5.17
N ARG A 54 13.89 -3.75 -3.88
CA ARG A 54 14.58 -4.77 -3.06
C ARG A 54 13.77 -6.05 -2.81
N HIS A 55 12.46 -5.99 -2.95
CA HIS A 55 11.57 -7.16 -2.80
C HIS A 55 10.57 -7.27 -3.97
N ILE A 56 9.41 -6.63 -3.90
CA ILE A 56 8.42 -6.58 -5.00
C ILE A 56 9.04 -5.86 -6.20
N ARG A 57 8.76 -6.35 -7.40
CA ARG A 57 9.21 -5.84 -8.69
C ARG A 57 8.01 -5.37 -9.51
N ASP A 58 8.25 -4.60 -10.56
CA ASP A 58 7.20 -4.09 -11.45
C ASP A 58 6.36 -5.23 -12.05
N ALA A 59 7.00 -6.32 -12.48
CA ALA A 59 6.30 -7.50 -12.99
C ALA A 59 5.41 -8.19 -11.95
N ASP A 60 5.74 -8.11 -10.66
CA ASP A 60 4.89 -8.65 -9.60
C ASP A 60 3.60 -7.83 -9.48
N ILE A 61 3.69 -6.49 -9.53
CA ILE A 61 2.52 -5.60 -9.48
C ILE A 61 1.62 -5.83 -10.68
N GLU A 62 2.18 -5.94 -11.89
CA GLU A 62 1.44 -6.27 -13.10
C GLU A 62 0.67 -7.59 -12.96
N ALA A 63 1.35 -8.65 -12.50
CA ALA A 63 0.75 -9.96 -12.31
C ALA A 63 -0.35 -9.95 -11.23
N LEU A 64 -0.13 -9.26 -10.11
CA LEU A 64 -1.11 -9.12 -9.03
C LEU A 64 -2.35 -8.35 -9.51
N ALA A 65 -2.15 -7.22 -10.19
CA ALA A 65 -3.25 -6.40 -10.69
C ALA A 65 -4.12 -7.15 -11.73
N ALA A 66 -3.50 -8.03 -12.52
CA ALA A 66 -4.21 -8.83 -13.53
C ALA A 66 -4.96 -10.05 -12.96
N ALA A 67 -4.48 -10.63 -11.86
CA ALA A 67 -4.95 -11.95 -11.40
C ALA A 67 -5.81 -11.92 -10.13
N LEU A 68 -5.66 -10.91 -9.27
CA LEU A 68 -6.42 -10.83 -8.02
C LEU A 68 -7.88 -10.46 -8.27
N THR A 69 -8.79 -11.13 -7.56
CA THR A 69 -10.21 -10.76 -7.50
C THR A 69 -10.54 -9.97 -6.23
N VAL A 70 -9.70 -10.06 -5.20
CA VAL A 70 -9.78 -9.20 -4.01
C VAL A 70 -9.01 -7.90 -4.19
N PRO A 71 -9.34 -6.84 -3.44
CA PRO A 71 -8.67 -5.55 -3.50
C PRO A 71 -7.15 -5.63 -3.36
N LEU A 72 -6.41 -5.03 -4.30
CA LEU A 72 -4.98 -4.76 -4.17
C LEU A 72 -4.76 -3.41 -3.47
N ASN A 73 -4.03 -3.42 -2.36
CA ASN A 73 -3.48 -2.23 -1.71
C ASN A 73 -2.02 -2.07 -2.16
N PHE A 74 -1.78 -1.07 -3.00
CA PHE A 74 -0.46 -0.76 -3.54
C PHE A 74 0.26 0.23 -2.62
N GLU A 75 1.32 -0.20 -1.95
CA GLU A 75 2.15 0.68 -1.14
C GLU A 75 3.33 1.21 -1.96
N CYS A 76 3.60 2.52 -1.85
CA CYS A 76 4.67 3.15 -2.62
C CYS A 76 5.09 4.51 -2.02
N ALA A 77 6.27 5.00 -2.44
CA ALA A 77 6.69 6.38 -2.19
C ALA A 77 5.88 7.37 -3.06
N ALA A 78 5.79 8.61 -2.61
CA ALA A 78 5.10 9.70 -3.35
C ALA A 78 5.99 10.27 -4.47
N THR A 79 6.30 9.46 -5.49
CA THR A 79 7.10 9.84 -6.66
C THR A 79 6.29 9.79 -7.95
N ALA A 80 6.69 10.56 -8.97
CA ALA A 80 6.03 10.57 -10.27
C ALA A 80 6.02 9.20 -10.95
N GLU A 81 7.09 8.41 -10.77
CA GLU A 81 7.18 7.04 -11.27
C GLU A 81 6.09 6.16 -10.64
N MET A 82 5.96 6.17 -9.31
CA MET A 82 4.98 5.37 -8.60
C MET A 82 3.54 5.81 -8.91
N GLN A 83 3.30 7.11 -9.10
CA GLN A 83 2.02 7.61 -9.56
C GLN A 83 1.65 7.06 -10.95
N THR A 84 2.62 7.06 -11.88
CA THR A 84 2.43 6.51 -13.23
C THR A 84 2.07 5.02 -13.18
N ILE A 85 2.75 4.25 -12.33
CA ILE A 85 2.48 2.82 -12.13
C ILE A 85 1.08 2.61 -11.53
N ALA A 86 0.71 3.38 -10.51
CA ALA A 86 -0.61 3.31 -9.90
C ALA A 86 -1.72 3.66 -10.90
N LEU A 87 -1.53 4.70 -11.70
CA LEU A 87 -2.48 5.08 -12.76
C LEU A 87 -2.57 4.05 -13.89
N ARG A 88 -1.50 3.30 -14.15
CA ARG A 88 -1.49 2.24 -15.16
C ARG A 88 -2.29 1.00 -14.72
N TYR A 89 -2.11 0.58 -13.47
CA TYR A 89 -2.68 -0.68 -12.99
C TYR A 89 -3.98 -0.52 -12.20
N HIS A 90 -4.37 0.69 -11.85
CA HIS A 90 -5.61 1.03 -11.14
C HIS A 90 -5.87 0.15 -9.90
N PRO A 91 -4.94 0.06 -8.94
CA PRO A 91 -5.16 -0.72 -7.73
C PRO A 91 -6.36 -0.15 -6.97
N HIS A 92 -7.05 -1.00 -6.20
CA HIS A 92 -8.18 -0.58 -5.38
C HIS A 92 -7.79 0.53 -4.38
N ALA A 93 -6.59 0.42 -3.81
CA ALA A 93 -6.06 1.41 -2.88
C ALA A 93 -4.58 1.68 -3.15
N VAL A 94 -4.17 2.93 -2.88
CA VAL A 94 -2.76 3.36 -2.86
C VAL A 94 -2.45 3.86 -1.46
N CYS A 95 -1.41 3.31 -0.84
CA CYS A 95 -0.92 3.74 0.47
C CYS A 95 0.45 4.40 0.31
N LEU A 96 0.54 5.69 0.60
CA LEU A 96 1.82 6.39 0.57
C LEU A 96 2.62 6.12 1.84
N VAL A 97 3.84 5.64 1.65
CA VAL A 97 4.77 5.32 2.74
C VAL A 97 6.09 6.08 2.57
N PRO A 98 6.74 6.55 3.65
CA PRO A 98 8.03 7.20 3.56
C PRO A 98 9.12 6.15 3.32
N GLU A 99 9.90 6.31 2.26
CA GLU A 99 11.04 5.43 1.96
C GLU A 99 12.38 6.05 2.35
N LYS A 100 12.49 7.38 2.28
CA LYS A 100 13.67 8.15 2.63
C LYS A 100 13.53 8.74 4.04
N ARG A 101 14.68 9.00 4.68
CA ARG A 101 14.71 9.54 6.03
C ARG A 101 14.12 10.96 6.09
N GLU A 102 14.31 11.74 5.05
CA GLU A 102 13.84 13.12 4.91
C GLU A 102 12.31 13.22 4.80
N GLU A 103 11.67 12.15 4.37
CA GLU A 103 10.20 12.05 4.25
C GLU A 103 9.52 11.69 5.57
N ARG A 104 10.32 11.36 6.60
CA ARG A 104 9.82 10.86 7.89
C ARG A 104 9.73 11.96 8.91
N THR A 105 8.66 11.93 9.68
CA THR A 105 8.60 12.60 10.98
C THR A 105 9.55 11.92 11.99
N THR A 106 9.80 12.57 13.13
CA THR A 106 10.55 11.97 14.24
C THR A 106 9.91 10.68 14.77
N GLU A 107 8.62 10.47 14.50
CA GLU A 107 7.84 9.27 14.88
C GLU A 107 7.79 8.21 13.77
N GLY A 108 8.49 8.44 12.64
CA GLY A 108 8.71 7.45 11.58
C GLY A 108 7.64 7.38 10.48
N GLY A 109 6.58 8.21 10.51
CA GLY A 109 5.57 8.30 9.45
C GLY A 109 5.85 9.42 8.45
N LEU A 110 5.05 9.49 7.39
CA LEU A 110 5.13 10.53 6.36
C LEU A 110 4.80 11.91 6.96
N ASP A 111 5.63 12.93 6.68
CA ASP A 111 5.39 14.31 7.09
C ASP A 111 4.40 15.02 6.15
N VAL A 112 3.13 14.78 6.39
CA VAL A 112 2.04 15.35 5.59
C VAL A 112 1.87 16.83 5.80
N ALA A 113 2.22 17.32 6.99
CA ALA A 113 1.97 18.74 7.36
C ALA A 113 2.90 19.70 6.62
N SER A 114 4.16 19.32 6.44
CA SER A 114 5.15 20.15 5.74
C SER A 114 5.03 20.07 4.21
N ASP A 115 4.35 19.06 3.66
CA ASP A 115 4.31 18.80 2.21
C ASP A 115 2.88 18.68 1.64
N GLN A 116 1.93 19.38 2.27
CA GLN A 116 0.51 19.26 1.97
C GLN A 116 0.17 19.59 0.51
N ASN A 117 0.75 20.64 -0.07
CA ASN A 117 0.43 21.04 -1.45
C ASN A 117 0.91 20.00 -2.46
N ARG A 118 2.17 19.56 -2.35
CA ARG A 118 2.73 18.53 -3.23
C ARG A 118 1.94 17.23 -3.14
N LEU A 119 1.58 16.82 -1.93
CA LEU A 119 0.78 15.60 -1.74
C LEU A 119 -0.63 15.76 -2.32
N THR A 120 -1.25 16.92 -2.21
CA THR A 120 -2.56 17.17 -2.81
C THR A 120 -2.51 17.03 -4.33
N ASP A 121 -1.53 17.66 -4.98
CA ASP A 121 -1.34 17.56 -6.43
C ASP A 121 -1.04 16.13 -6.86
N TYR A 122 -0.23 15.41 -6.08
CA TYR A 122 0.07 14.00 -6.31
C TYR A 122 -1.16 13.10 -6.21
N LEU A 123 -2.04 13.35 -5.24
CA LEU A 123 -3.19 12.49 -4.95
C LEU A 123 -4.38 12.72 -5.88
N THR A 124 -4.49 13.91 -6.46
CA THR A 124 -5.65 14.29 -7.28
C THR A 124 -5.87 13.33 -8.45
N PRO A 125 -4.88 13.02 -9.32
CA PRO A 125 -5.08 12.08 -10.43
C PRO A 125 -5.44 10.65 -9.96
N LEU A 126 -4.88 10.21 -8.83
CA LEU A 126 -5.19 8.87 -8.29
C LEU A 126 -6.64 8.76 -7.82
N ARG A 127 -7.17 9.82 -7.18
CA ARG A 127 -8.56 9.88 -6.75
C ARG A 127 -9.52 9.96 -7.92
N GLU A 128 -9.19 10.76 -8.93
CA GLU A 128 -9.97 10.86 -10.17
C GLU A 128 -10.02 9.54 -10.92
N ALA A 129 -8.94 8.74 -10.87
CA ALA A 129 -8.88 7.38 -11.38
C ALA A 129 -9.64 6.35 -10.53
N GLY A 130 -10.26 6.77 -9.41
CA GLY A 130 -11.06 5.90 -8.54
C GLY A 130 -10.27 5.14 -7.47
N CYS A 131 -8.97 5.36 -7.33
CA CYS A 131 -8.17 4.73 -6.30
C CYS A 131 -8.51 5.31 -4.91
N ARG A 132 -8.67 4.45 -3.92
CA ARG A 132 -8.71 4.87 -2.52
C ARG A 132 -7.30 5.22 -2.08
N VAL A 133 -7.13 6.35 -1.39
CA VAL A 133 -5.81 6.78 -0.97
C VAL A 133 -5.71 6.80 0.54
N SER A 134 -4.61 6.25 1.07
CA SER A 134 -4.21 6.32 2.47
C SER A 134 -2.74 6.74 2.57
N MET A 135 -2.32 7.17 3.75
CA MET A 135 -0.95 7.58 4.03
C MET A 135 -0.50 6.99 5.35
N PHE A 136 0.72 6.50 5.40
CA PHE A 136 1.33 6.00 6.62
C PHE A 136 1.85 7.20 7.45
N THR A 137 1.03 7.69 8.36
CA THR A 137 1.35 8.85 9.20
C THR A 137 1.28 8.49 10.67
N PRO A 138 2.08 9.15 11.53
CA PRO A 138 1.92 9.04 12.99
C PRO A 138 0.55 9.60 13.41
N SER A 139 -0.06 9.01 14.41
CA SER A 139 -1.42 9.35 14.89
C SER A 139 -1.60 10.82 15.30
N ARG A 140 -0.52 11.56 15.54
CA ARG A 140 -0.53 12.97 16.00
C ARG A 140 -0.37 14.01 14.88
N CYS A 141 -0.02 13.60 13.66
CA CYS A 141 0.33 14.51 12.57
C CYS A 141 -0.83 14.92 11.65
N LEU A 142 -2.05 14.49 11.91
CA LEU A 142 -3.20 14.86 11.10
C LEU A 142 -3.97 16.01 11.78
N PRO A 143 -4.05 17.20 11.17
CA PRO A 143 -5.04 18.19 11.59
C PRO A 143 -6.43 17.58 11.44
N LYS A 144 -7.29 17.76 12.43
CA LYS A 144 -8.65 17.17 12.48
C LYS A 144 -9.52 17.47 11.25
N SER A 145 -9.11 18.42 10.42
CA SER A 145 -9.80 18.84 9.19
C SER A 145 -9.46 18.02 7.95
N VAL A 146 -8.45 17.13 7.98
CA VAL A 146 -7.93 16.41 6.79
C VAL A 146 -8.39 14.96 6.74
N ILE A 147 -9.11 14.44 7.74
CA ILE A 147 -9.61 13.08 7.73
C ILE A 147 -11.00 13.06 7.07
N PRO A 148 -11.12 12.66 5.79
CA PRO A 148 -12.42 12.28 5.27
C PRO A 148 -12.89 11.04 6.02
N LEU A 149 -14.15 11.02 6.44
CA LEU A 149 -14.78 9.94 7.22
C LEU A 149 -14.70 8.53 6.58
N SER A 150 -14.16 8.41 5.36
CA SER A 150 -14.04 7.16 4.59
C SER A 150 -12.74 6.37 4.82
N CYS A 151 -11.76 6.91 5.56
CA CYS A 151 -10.47 6.24 5.81
C CYS A 151 -10.45 5.51 7.16
N ARG A 152 -11.49 4.77 7.50
CA ARG A 152 -11.45 3.84 8.65
C ARG A 152 -11.08 2.44 8.18
N PHE A 153 -9.80 2.22 7.89
CA PHE A 153 -9.21 0.90 8.10
C PHE A 153 -8.42 0.95 9.40
N PRO A 154 -8.66 0.05 10.33
CA PRO A 154 -7.76 -0.10 11.46
C PRO A 154 -6.41 -0.56 10.89
N VAL A 155 -5.39 0.29 11.04
CA VAL A 155 -4.00 -0.12 10.83
C VAL A 155 -3.73 -1.21 11.85
N SER A 156 -3.60 -2.45 11.41
CA SER A 156 -3.08 -3.52 12.24
C SER A 156 -1.62 -3.18 12.53
N LEU A 157 -1.34 -2.79 13.77
CA LEU A 157 0.00 -2.70 14.31
C LEU A 157 0.56 -4.13 14.37
N ASN A 158 1.36 -4.52 13.40
CA ASN A 158 2.26 -5.65 13.56
C ASN A 158 3.43 -5.19 14.44
N THR A 159 3.29 -5.41 15.75
CA THR A 159 4.42 -5.56 16.67
C THR A 159 4.90 -7.00 16.56
N LEU A 160 6.06 -7.21 15.95
CA LEU A 160 7.07 -8.23 16.28
C LEU A 160 8.43 -7.66 15.94
#